data_6990d1c583f9686a5426010a534b9b74
#
_entry.id   6990d1c583f9686a5426010a534b9b74
#
_cell.length_a   1.000
_cell.length_b   1.000
_cell.length_c   1.000
_cell.angle_alpha   90.00
_cell.angle_beta   90.00
_cell.angle_gamma   90.00
#
_symmetry.space_group_name_H-M   'P 1'
#
loop_
_entity.id
_entity.type
_entity.pdbx_description
1 polymer ?
#
loop_
_entity_poly.entity_id
_entity_poly.type
_entity_poly.pdbx_seq_one_letter_code
_entity_poly.pdbx_strand_id
1 'polypeptide(L)'
;MNERLLLSSEGRRSLRNFKTVFIEKERKNGILIHNAFFGGGLGALKLFRRKTEEEAVRQEIAVKETAPFEGLTEAEAAARAAAGWDNRPVEPPTRTTGQIVRENLLTYFNLVFLVLALCLVAVKASILNLSFVIVVIINAVIGIVQELRSKKALDALNILTAPQCAVVREGREKRVDVSSLVRDDIVLFSTGEQVCADAVVVDGTCLANEALVTGEADEIRKAPGDTLLSGSFLVSGMCRARLTAVGADSFVSRLTLDAKAQKKRQAKGMMKALNDLVKWIGIGIIPMGVLLVVKEVHWLGRSIPAGVTSTVGALVGMIPEGVYLLTSLALV
;
A
#
# COMPACT_ATOMS: atom_id res chain seq x y z
N MET A 1 9.39 3.57 -53.20
CA MET A 1 8.67 2.41 -53.76
C MET A 1 7.84 1.83 -52.59
N ASN A 2 6.51 1.97 -52.69
CA ASN A 2 5.58 1.78 -51.60
C ASN A 2 5.35 0.29 -51.27
N GLU A 3 5.62 -0.11 -50.02
CA GLU A 3 5.03 -1.34 -49.46
C GLU A 3 3.72 -1.01 -48.73
N ARG A 4 2.61 -1.16 -49.43
CA ARG A 4 1.27 -1.29 -48.81
C ARG A 4 1.04 -2.77 -48.49
N LEU A 5 1.36 -3.19 -47.29
CA LEU A 5 0.93 -4.48 -46.76
C LEU A 5 -0.57 -4.46 -46.51
N LEU A 6 -1.28 -5.34 -47.23
CA LEU A 6 -2.70 -5.64 -47.14
C LEU A 6 -3.02 -6.28 -45.78
N LEU A 7 -3.43 -5.49 -44.80
CA LEU A 7 -4.04 -6.01 -43.59
C LEU A 7 -5.51 -6.38 -43.90
N SER A 8 -5.90 -7.61 -43.53
CA SER A 8 -7.27 -8.10 -43.63
C SER A 8 -8.27 -7.20 -42.89
N SER A 9 -9.56 -7.31 -43.22
CA SER A 9 -10.64 -6.55 -42.60
C SER A 9 -10.69 -6.71 -41.07
N GLU A 10 -10.26 -7.86 -40.55
CA GLU A 10 -10.15 -8.15 -39.11
C GLU A 10 -8.97 -7.41 -38.47
N GLY A 11 -7.82 -7.35 -39.12
CA GLY A 11 -6.67 -6.59 -38.63
C GLY A 11 -6.95 -5.10 -38.53
N ARG A 12 -7.76 -4.53 -39.42
CA ARG A 12 -8.19 -3.12 -39.36
C ARG A 12 -9.21 -2.85 -38.26
N ARG A 13 -10.05 -3.82 -37.89
CA ARG A 13 -10.98 -3.74 -36.74
C ARG A 13 -10.22 -3.83 -35.42
N SER A 14 -9.26 -4.74 -35.33
CA SER A 14 -8.41 -4.90 -34.14
C SER A 14 -7.58 -3.64 -33.85
N LEU A 15 -6.97 -3.04 -34.88
CA LEU A 15 -6.21 -1.80 -34.78
C LEU A 15 -7.09 -0.57 -34.40
N ARG A 16 -8.34 -0.54 -34.84
CA ARG A 16 -9.29 0.51 -34.46
C ARG A 16 -9.70 0.37 -32.99
N ASN A 17 -9.99 -0.82 -32.55
CA ASN A 17 -10.32 -1.10 -31.15
C ASN A 17 -9.10 -0.83 -30.24
N PHE A 18 -7.89 -1.20 -30.67
CA PHE A 18 -6.66 -0.88 -29.94
C PHE A 18 -6.40 0.62 -29.83
N LYS A 19 -6.58 1.38 -30.92
CA LYS A 19 -6.47 2.85 -30.89
C LYS A 19 -7.51 3.49 -29.96
N THR A 20 -8.76 3.01 -29.98
CA THR A 20 -9.83 3.59 -29.12
C THR A 20 -9.57 3.31 -27.64
N VAL A 21 -9.15 2.08 -27.30
CA VAL A 21 -8.77 1.71 -25.93
C VAL A 21 -7.51 2.47 -25.48
N PHE A 22 -6.54 2.65 -26.37
CA PHE A 22 -5.30 3.37 -26.07
C PHE A 22 -5.58 4.87 -25.84
N ILE A 23 -6.39 5.51 -26.66
CA ILE A 23 -6.76 6.93 -26.53
C ILE A 23 -7.60 7.16 -25.27
N GLU A 24 -8.49 6.22 -24.91
CA GLU A 24 -9.27 6.31 -23.67
C GLU A 24 -8.42 6.09 -22.42
N LYS A 25 -7.41 5.21 -22.50
CA LYS A 25 -6.41 4.99 -21.45
C LYS A 25 -5.49 6.22 -21.30
N GLU A 26 -5.06 6.86 -22.39
CA GLU A 26 -4.27 8.11 -22.32
C GLU A 26 -5.09 9.29 -21.80
N ARG A 27 -6.37 9.38 -22.13
CA ARG A 27 -7.25 10.43 -21.61
C ARG A 27 -7.48 10.32 -20.11
N LYS A 28 -7.63 9.09 -19.58
CA LYS A 28 -7.67 8.83 -18.12
C LYS A 28 -6.33 9.09 -17.44
N ASN A 29 -5.22 8.76 -18.10
CA ASN A 29 -3.87 9.04 -17.61
C ASN A 29 -3.55 10.54 -17.63
N GLY A 30 -4.03 11.30 -18.64
CA GLY A 30 -3.85 12.75 -18.71
C GLY A 30 -4.53 13.50 -17.57
N ILE A 31 -5.73 13.08 -17.15
CA ILE A 31 -6.42 13.64 -15.99
C ILE A 31 -5.69 13.29 -14.68
N LEU A 32 -5.08 12.11 -14.60
CA LEU A 32 -4.26 11.68 -13.46
C LEU A 32 -2.94 12.45 -13.37
N ILE A 33 -2.31 12.75 -14.51
CA ILE A 33 -1.07 13.56 -14.58
C ILE A 33 -1.38 15.00 -14.19
N HIS A 34 -2.49 15.58 -14.63
CA HIS A 34 -2.90 16.94 -14.25
C HIS A 34 -3.14 17.06 -12.73
N ASN A 35 -3.80 16.07 -12.12
CA ASN A 35 -3.99 16.04 -10.67
C ASN A 35 -2.71 15.72 -9.86
N ALA A 36 -1.74 15.00 -10.44
CA ALA A 36 -0.45 14.75 -9.81
C ALA A 36 0.47 15.98 -9.86
N PHE A 37 0.36 16.81 -10.89
CA PHE A 37 1.15 18.04 -11.04
C PHE A 37 0.68 19.16 -10.10
N PHE A 38 -0.63 19.21 -9.78
CA PHE A 38 -1.21 20.25 -8.93
C PHE A 38 -1.43 19.83 -7.47
N GLY A 39 -1.31 18.55 -7.12
CA GLY A 39 -1.70 18.04 -5.79
C GLY A 39 -0.73 17.16 -5.02
N GLY A 40 0.45 16.85 -5.53
CA GLY A 40 1.33 15.96 -4.77
C GLY A 40 2.62 15.61 -5.49
N GLY A 41 3.70 16.01 -4.88
CA GLY A 41 5.05 16.01 -5.38
C GLY A 41 5.60 14.72 -6.00
N LEU A 42 6.85 14.80 -6.42
CA LEU A 42 7.71 13.78 -7.08
C LEU A 42 7.53 12.31 -6.60
N GLY A 43 6.99 12.09 -5.40
CA GLY A 43 6.71 10.75 -4.84
C GLY A 43 5.58 10.01 -5.57
N ALA A 44 4.52 10.71 -5.98
CA ALA A 44 3.40 10.10 -6.69
C ALA A 44 3.79 9.68 -8.11
N LEU A 45 4.64 10.47 -8.78
CA LEU A 45 5.18 10.14 -10.11
C LEU A 45 6.11 8.92 -10.08
N LYS A 46 6.95 8.79 -9.04
CA LYS A 46 7.81 7.61 -8.86
C LYS A 46 7.01 6.34 -8.56
N LEU A 47 5.94 6.45 -7.76
CA LEU A 47 5.07 5.30 -7.48
C LEU A 47 4.29 4.86 -8.73
N PHE A 48 3.84 5.82 -9.54
CA PHE A 48 3.10 5.55 -10.78
C PHE A 48 4.03 4.92 -11.82
N ARG A 49 5.24 5.44 -11.97
CA ARG A 49 6.26 4.89 -12.88
C ARG A 49 6.65 3.46 -12.48
N ARG A 50 6.84 3.19 -11.19
CA ARG A 50 7.16 1.86 -10.68
C ARG A 50 6.02 0.85 -10.91
N LYS A 51 4.77 1.27 -10.72
CA LYS A 51 3.60 0.43 -10.97
C LYS A 51 3.39 0.12 -12.46
N THR A 52 3.69 1.08 -13.35
CA THR A 52 3.63 0.90 -14.81
C THR A 52 4.79 0.04 -15.30
N GLU A 53 5.97 0.12 -14.68
CA GLU A 53 7.12 -0.73 -14.98
C GLU A 53 6.90 -2.17 -14.47
N GLU A 54 6.23 -2.38 -13.33
CA GLU A 54 5.86 -3.70 -12.81
C GLU A 54 4.73 -4.37 -13.63
N GLU A 55 3.77 -3.61 -14.15
CA GLU A 55 2.74 -4.12 -15.07
C GLU A 55 3.29 -4.41 -16.49
N ALA A 56 4.33 -3.70 -16.93
CA ALA A 56 4.95 -3.89 -18.24
C ALA A 56 5.92 -5.08 -18.30
N VAL A 57 6.29 -5.67 -17.16
CA VAL A 57 7.30 -6.75 -17.08
C VAL A 57 6.67 -8.15 -17.04
N ARG A 58 5.34 -8.29 -16.94
CA ARG A 58 4.71 -9.61 -17.08
C ARG A 58 4.80 -10.08 -18.53
N GLN A 59 5.77 -10.95 -18.79
CA GLN A 59 5.82 -11.66 -20.07
C GLN A 59 4.60 -12.57 -20.17
N GLU A 60 3.86 -12.48 -21.28
CA GLU A 60 2.78 -13.43 -21.58
C GLU A 60 3.40 -14.82 -21.77
N ILE A 61 3.27 -15.68 -20.77
CA ILE A 61 3.60 -17.08 -20.87
C ILE A 61 2.33 -17.82 -21.25
N ALA A 62 2.43 -18.68 -22.29
CA ALA A 62 1.32 -19.53 -22.71
C ALA A 62 0.84 -20.40 -21.55
N VAL A 63 -0.48 -20.47 -21.38
CA VAL A 63 -1.12 -21.37 -20.41
C VAL A 63 -0.76 -22.80 -20.77
N LYS A 64 -0.23 -23.56 -19.81
CA LYS A 64 0.05 -24.97 -19.98
C LYS A 64 -1.06 -25.79 -19.32
N GLU A 65 -1.72 -26.64 -20.09
CA GLU A 65 -2.59 -27.69 -19.54
C GLU A 65 -1.69 -28.76 -18.93
N THR A 66 -1.38 -28.62 -17.66
CA THR A 66 -0.48 -29.53 -16.95
C THR A 66 -1.22 -30.80 -16.56
N ALA A 67 -0.62 -31.96 -16.84
CA ALA A 67 -1.19 -33.24 -16.44
C ALA A 67 -1.30 -33.39 -14.93
N PRO A 68 -2.42 -33.89 -14.38
CA PRO A 68 -2.70 -33.88 -12.93
C PRO A 68 -1.68 -34.62 -12.07
N PHE A 69 -0.94 -35.56 -12.65
CA PHE A 69 0.03 -36.39 -11.92
C PHE A 69 1.49 -36.09 -12.25
N GLU A 70 1.77 -35.34 -13.30
CA GLU A 70 3.14 -34.97 -13.68
C GLU A 70 3.53 -33.60 -13.11
N GLY A 71 2.62 -32.64 -13.16
CA GLY A 71 2.89 -31.30 -12.73
C GLY A 71 3.83 -30.51 -13.65
N LEU A 72 4.30 -29.36 -13.18
CA LEU A 72 5.36 -28.59 -13.84
C LEU A 72 6.74 -29.14 -13.49
N THR A 73 7.72 -28.91 -14.36
CA THR A 73 9.14 -29.09 -14.01
C THR A 73 9.60 -27.91 -13.14
N GLU A 74 10.66 -28.10 -12.32
CA GLU A 74 11.23 -26.99 -11.52
C GLU A 74 11.73 -25.84 -12.41
N ALA A 75 12.24 -26.15 -13.60
CA ALA A 75 12.68 -25.13 -14.56
C ALA A 75 11.50 -24.29 -15.09
N GLU A 76 10.36 -24.93 -15.40
CA GLU A 76 9.14 -24.22 -15.83
C GLU A 76 8.54 -23.38 -14.70
N ALA A 77 8.55 -23.90 -13.47
CA ALA A 77 8.11 -23.15 -12.30
C ALA A 77 9.00 -21.91 -12.04
N ALA A 78 10.32 -22.07 -12.13
CA ALA A 78 11.26 -20.96 -12.01
C ALA A 78 11.08 -19.91 -13.11
N ALA A 79 10.84 -20.33 -14.36
CA ALA A 79 10.59 -19.42 -15.47
C ALA A 79 9.29 -18.61 -15.25
N ARG A 80 8.22 -19.24 -14.74
CA ARG A 80 6.97 -18.56 -14.41
C ARG A 80 7.13 -17.58 -13.27
N ALA A 81 7.87 -17.96 -12.22
CA ALA A 81 8.19 -17.08 -11.11
C ALA A 81 9.01 -15.84 -11.57
N ALA A 82 10.01 -16.04 -12.43
CA ALA A 82 10.81 -14.96 -13.01
C ALA A 82 9.98 -14.01 -13.90
N ALA A 83 8.94 -14.54 -14.56
CA ALA A 83 8.00 -13.75 -15.35
C ALA A 83 6.92 -13.03 -14.51
N GLY A 84 6.93 -13.19 -13.18
CA GLY A 84 5.99 -12.53 -12.26
C GLY A 84 4.63 -13.26 -12.13
N TRP A 85 4.57 -14.55 -12.48
CA TRP A 85 3.40 -15.42 -12.31
C TRP A 85 3.49 -16.26 -11.03
N ASP A 86 4.04 -15.67 -9.96
CA ASP A 86 4.10 -16.28 -8.63
C ASP A 86 2.93 -15.83 -7.73
N ASN A 87 2.68 -16.62 -6.70
CA ASN A 87 1.59 -16.37 -5.74
C ASN A 87 2.04 -15.53 -4.54
N ARG A 88 2.97 -14.59 -4.76
CA ARG A 88 3.39 -13.68 -3.69
C ARG A 88 2.21 -12.84 -3.23
N PRO A 89 2.00 -12.72 -1.91
CA PRO A 89 0.94 -11.86 -1.40
C PRO A 89 1.21 -10.41 -1.84
N VAL A 90 0.18 -9.78 -2.40
CA VAL A 90 0.25 -8.35 -2.75
C VAL A 90 0.06 -7.55 -1.47
N GLU A 91 1.15 -7.41 -0.73
CA GLU A 91 1.16 -6.48 0.39
C GLU A 91 1.24 -5.05 -0.14
N PRO A 92 0.39 -4.12 0.39
CA PRO A 92 0.64 -2.72 0.15
C PRO A 92 2.04 -2.41 0.69
N PRO A 93 2.86 -1.62 -0.02
CA PRO A 93 4.21 -1.32 0.41
C PRO A 93 4.18 -0.80 1.84
N THR A 94 4.73 -1.57 2.77
CA THR A 94 4.89 -1.16 4.16
C THR A 94 5.80 0.06 4.19
N ARG A 95 5.50 1.04 5.07
CA ARG A 95 6.33 2.25 5.19
C ARG A 95 7.77 1.84 5.46
N THR A 96 8.71 2.38 4.70
CA THR A 96 10.13 2.14 4.97
C THR A 96 10.57 2.88 6.24
N THR A 97 11.60 2.38 6.92
CA THR A 97 12.17 3.05 8.11
C THR A 97 12.50 4.52 7.84
N GLY A 98 13.05 4.81 6.65
CA GLY A 98 13.35 6.19 6.25
C GLY A 98 12.11 7.07 6.06
N GLN A 99 11.00 6.50 5.60
CA GLN A 99 9.72 7.21 5.50
C GLN A 99 9.17 7.52 6.89
N ILE A 100 9.22 6.56 7.82
CA ILE A 100 8.77 6.75 9.20
C ILE A 100 9.53 7.90 9.85
N VAL A 101 10.87 7.89 9.78
CA VAL A 101 11.71 8.94 10.34
C VAL A 101 11.39 10.30 9.70
N ARG A 102 11.29 10.35 8.38
CA ARG A 102 11.00 11.60 7.67
C ARG A 102 9.62 12.16 8.01
N GLU A 103 8.59 11.32 8.07
CA GLU A 103 7.22 11.73 8.37
C GLU A 103 7.08 12.24 9.80
N ASN A 104 7.82 11.68 10.77
CA ASN A 104 7.84 12.14 12.16
C ASN A 104 8.67 13.41 12.35
N LEU A 105 9.77 13.60 11.60
CA LEU A 105 10.60 14.81 11.72
C LEU A 105 10.01 16.00 10.97
N LEU A 106 9.50 15.79 9.74
CA LEU A 106 8.99 16.85 8.86
C LEU A 106 7.48 17.08 9.05
N THR A 107 7.01 17.11 10.29
CA THR A 107 5.64 17.54 10.57
C THR A 107 5.50 19.04 10.43
N TYR A 108 4.29 19.51 10.14
CA TYR A 108 3.99 20.93 10.05
C TYR A 108 4.37 21.66 11.35
N PHE A 109 4.06 21.09 12.52
CA PHE A 109 4.38 21.67 13.80
C PHE A 109 5.88 21.76 14.07
N ASN A 110 6.65 20.72 13.73
CA ASN A 110 8.10 20.75 13.87
C ASN A 110 8.72 21.86 13.02
N LEU A 111 8.15 22.14 11.83
CA LEU A 111 8.57 23.25 11.00
C LEU A 111 8.26 24.61 11.68
N VAL A 112 7.08 24.76 12.27
CA VAL A 112 6.72 25.97 13.02
C VAL A 112 7.65 26.17 14.21
N PHE A 113 7.91 25.12 15.00
CA PHE A 113 8.85 25.18 16.12
C PHE A 113 10.27 25.53 15.67
N LEU A 114 10.72 25.01 14.53
CA LEU A 114 12.00 25.36 13.94
C LEU A 114 12.08 26.87 13.63
N VAL A 115 11.03 27.42 13.00
CA VAL A 115 10.96 28.86 12.70
C VAL A 115 10.98 29.69 13.98
N LEU A 116 10.20 29.28 15.00
CA LEU A 116 10.19 29.99 16.31
C LEU A 116 11.56 29.94 17.00
N ALA A 117 12.25 28.79 16.95
CA ALA A 117 13.60 28.66 17.49
C ALA A 117 14.60 29.56 16.75
N LEU A 118 14.52 29.60 15.40
CA LEU A 118 15.34 30.52 14.60
C LEU A 118 15.08 31.99 14.93
N CYS A 119 13.84 32.39 15.18
CA CYS A 119 13.51 33.75 15.64
C CYS A 119 14.19 34.07 16.99
N LEU A 120 14.16 33.15 17.97
CA LEU A 120 14.84 33.33 19.24
C LEU A 120 16.36 33.44 19.10
N VAL A 121 16.97 32.64 18.26
CA VAL A 121 18.40 32.70 17.96
C VAL A 121 18.76 34.04 17.31
N ALA A 122 17.95 34.53 16.36
CA ALA A 122 18.16 35.79 15.66
C ALA A 122 18.15 36.99 16.61
N VAL A 123 17.29 36.99 17.63
CA VAL A 123 17.23 38.04 18.66
C VAL A 123 18.20 37.79 19.82
N LYS A 124 19.07 36.78 19.73
CA LYS A 124 20.04 36.39 20.77
C LYS A 124 19.39 36.16 22.14
N ALA A 125 18.21 35.55 22.15
CA ALA A 125 17.51 35.17 23.36
C ALA A 125 18.31 34.18 24.22
N SER A 126 18.01 34.11 25.51
CA SER A 126 18.66 33.13 26.40
C SER A 126 18.37 31.71 25.96
N ILE A 127 19.35 30.80 26.08
CA ILE A 127 19.23 29.40 25.78
C ILE A 127 18.09 28.69 26.51
N LEU A 128 17.72 29.19 27.70
CA LEU A 128 16.59 28.72 28.49
C LEU A 128 15.24 28.84 27.73
N ASN A 129 15.11 29.85 26.85
CA ASN A 129 13.91 30.05 26.06
C ASN A 129 13.77 29.02 24.91
N LEU A 130 14.83 28.26 24.63
CA LEU A 130 14.84 27.14 23.66
C LEU A 130 14.49 25.80 24.30
N SER A 131 14.09 25.74 25.56
CA SER A 131 13.77 24.52 26.30
C SER A 131 12.67 23.68 25.60
N PHE A 132 11.73 24.32 24.92
CA PHE A 132 10.69 23.61 24.14
C PHE A 132 11.27 22.75 23.00
N VAL A 133 12.44 23.08 22.45
CA VAL A 133 13.10 22.30 21.39
C VAL A 133 13.45 20.91 21.91
N ILE A 134 13.83 20.80 23.18
CA ILE A 134 14.12 19.50 23.83
C ILE A 134 12.85 18.64 23.85
N VAL A 135 11.70 19.24 24.18
CA VAL A 135 10.40 18.56 24.20
C VAL A 135 10.05 18.06 22.79
N VAL A 136 10.22 18.89 21.77
CA VAL A 136 9.96 18.54 20.37
C VAL A 136 10.83 17.36 19.92
N ILE A 137 12.12 17.37 20.29
CA ILE A 137 13.05 16.27 19.97
C ILE A 137 12.61 14.97 20.67
N ILE A 138 12.29 15.04 21.96
CA ILE A 138 11.83 13.88 22.73
C ILE A 138 10.55 13.31 22.11
N ASN A 139 9.57 14.13 21.76
CA ASN A 139 8.33 13.71 21.14
C ASN A 139 8.56 13.06 19.78
N ALA A 140 9.44 13.62 18.96
CA ALA A 140 9.82 13.01 17.67
C ALA A 140 10.49 11.64 17.85
N VAL A 141 11.39 11.51 18.83
CA VAL A 141 12.05 10.21 19.15
C VAL A 141 11.03 9.20 19.64
N ILE A 142 10.12 9.59 20.54
CA ILE A 142 9.05 8.70 21.03
C ILE A 142 8.19 8.22 19.87
N GLY A 143 7.72 9.11 18.99
CA GLY A 143 6.92 8.77 17.82
C GLY A 143 7.62 7.77 16.89
N ILE A 144 8.89 8.05 16.55
CA ILE A 144 9.70 7.15 15.71
C ILE A 144 9.85 5.76 16.36
N VAL A 145 10.20 5.70 17.64
CA VAL A 145 10.41 4.43 18.36
C VAL A 145 9.11 3.62 18.42
N GLN A 146 7.98 4.27 18.70
CA GLN A 146 6.68 3.60 18.76
C GLN A 146 6.27 3.04 17.39
N GLU A 147 6.39 3.82 16.32
CA GLU A 147 6.03 3.38 14.96
C GLU A 147 6.96 2.25 14.46
N LEU A 148 8.26 2.31 14.77
CA LEU A 148 9.20 1.24 14.46
C LEU A 148 8.90 -0.05 15.23
N ARG A 149 8.51 0.04 16.52
CA ARG A 149 8.10 -1.12 17.31
C ARG A 149 6.82 -1.75 16.75
N SER A 150 5.82 -0.97 16.42
CA SER A 150 4.57 -1.44 15.80
C SER A 150 4.85 -2.14 14.47
N LYS A 151 5.67 -1.53 13.62
CA LYS A 151 6.10 -2.17 12.36
C LYS A 151 6.78 -3.52 12.60
N LYS A 152 7.75 -3.57 13.51
CA LYS A 152 8.49 -4.81 13.82
C LYS A 152 7.57 -5.92 14.36
N ALA A 153 6.57 -5.58 15.17
CA ALA A 153 5.59 -6.53 15.68
C ALA A 153 4.72 -7.11 14.55
N LEU A 154 4.25 -6.27 13.62
CA LEU A 154 3.49 -6.71 12.45
C LEU A 154 4.33 -7.60 11.52
N ASP A 155 5.57 -7.20 11.24
CA ASP A 155 6.49 -7.98 10.40
C ASP A 155 6.77 -9.38 11.01
N ALA A 156 6.91 -9.46 12.35
CA ALA A 156 7.13 -10.73 13.05
C ALA A 156 5.92 -11.67 12.98
N LEU A 157 4.69 -11.16 13.04
CA LEU A 157 3.48 -11.97 12.90
C LEU A 157 3.37 -12.58 11.49
N ASN A 158 3.75 -11.85 10.46
CA ASN A 158 3.70 -12.34 9.08
C ASN A 158 4.66 -13.52 8.82
N ILE A 159 5.81 -13.56 9.50
CA ILE A 159 6.81 -14.63 9.33
C ILE A 159 6.34 -15.95 9.97
N LEU A 160 5.62 -15.89 11.09
CA LEU A 160 5.22 -17.08 11.86
C LEU A 160 4.08 -17.88 11.22
N THR A 161 3.37 -17.33 10.24
CA THR A 161 2.15 -17.89 9.64
C THR A 161 2.25 -18.17 8.14
N ALA A 162 3.46 -18.40 7.61
CA ALA A 162 3.61 -18.74 6.19
C ALA A 162 2.92 -20.10 5.89
N PRO A 163 1.76 -20.13 5.22
CA PRO A 163 1.05 -21.35 4.93
C PRO A 163 1.79 -22.15 3.85
N GLN A 164 1.74 -23.48 3.96
CA GLN A 164 2.32 -24.40 2.99
C GLN A 164 1.21 -25.18 2.26
N CYS A 165 1.42 -25.48 0.98
CA CYS A 165 0.56 -26.30 0.16
C CYS A 165 1.32 -27.50 -0.42
N ALA A 166 0.61 -28.60 -0.67
CA ALA A 166 1.14 -29.75 -1.40
C ALA A 166 1.00 -29.50 -2.91
N VAL A 167 2.11 -29.49 -3.62
CA VAL A 167 2.15 -29.29 -5.08
C VAL A 167 2.74 -30.54 -5.76
N VAL A 168 2.24 -30.86 -6.94
CA VAL A 168 2.80 -31.90 -7.79
C VAL A 168 3.76 -31.26 -8.78
N ARG A 169 5.04 -31.60 -8.71
CA ARG A 169 6.07 -31.20 -9.67
C ARG A 169 6.95 -32.39 -10.02
N GLU A 170 7.26 -32.57 -11.29
CA GLU A 170 8.08 -33.69 -11.81
C GLU A 170 7.56 -35.07 -11.35
N GLY A 171 6.23 -35.24 -11.30
CA GLY A 171 5.56 -36.48 -10.87
C GLY A 171 5.68 -36.75 -9.36
N ARG A 172 6.11 -35.80 -8.54
CA ARG A 172 6.26 -35.98 -7.08
C ARG A 172 5.48 -34.93 -6.32
N GLU A 173 4.85 -35.36 -5.24
CA GLU A 173 4.22 -34.46 -4.28
C GLU A 173 5.27 -33.83 -3.38
N LYS A 174 5.21 -32.50 -3.25
CA LYS A 174 6.18 -31.69 -2.49
C LYS A 174 5.44 -30.60 -1.73
N ARG A 175 5.79 -30.36 -0.48
CA ARG A 175 5.29 -29.20 0.26
C ARG A 175 6.13 -27.98 -0.05
N VAL A 176 5.46 -26.89 -0.44
CA VAL A 176 6.09 -25.62 -0.75
C VAL A 176 5.33 -24.47 -0.09
N ASP A 177 6.02 -23.37 0.13
CA ASP A 177 5.35 -22.16 0.65
C ASP A 177 4.34 -21.65 -0.39
N VAL A 178 3.16 -21.22 0.08
CA VAL A 178 2.10 -20.69 -0.79
C VAL A 178 2.60 -19.55 -1.67
N SER A 179 3.54 -18.74 -1.19
CA SER A 179 4.15 -17.64 -1.95
C SER A 179 5.02 -18.10 -3.12
N SER A 180 5.50 -19.35 -3.12
CA SER A 180 6.34 -19.95 -4.17
C SER A 180 5.56 -20.69 -5.25
N LEU A 181 4.25 -20.81 -5.08
CA LEU A 181 3.37 -21.36 -6.09
C LEU A 181 3.34 -20.46 -7.33
N VAL A 182 3.18 -21.07 -8.50
CA VAL A 182 3.11 -20.36 -9.76
C VAL A 182 1.86 -20.76 -10.55
N ARG A 183 1.50 -19.93 -11.52
CA ARG A 183 0.41 -20.25 -12.45
C ARG A 183 0.71 -21.58 -13.15
N ASP A 184 -0.34 -22.39 -13.35
CA ASP A 184 -0.34 -23.74 -13.93
C ASP A 184 0.29 -24.82 -13.03
N ASP A 185 0.68 -24.52 -11.77
CA ASP A 185 1.01 -25.56 -10.78
C ASP A 185 -0.23 -26.42 -10.49
N ILE A 186 0.00 -27.72 -10.26
CA ILE A 186 -1.02 -28.66 -9.76
C ILE A 186 -0.91 -28.72 -8.25
N VAL A 187 -1.92 -28.24 -7.55
CA VAL A 187 -2.00 -28.27 -6.09
C VAL A 187 -2.96 -29.37 -5.64
N LEU A 188 -2.55 -30.13 -4.65
CA LEU A 188 -3.40 -31.10 -3.98
C LEU A 188 -4.08 -30.42 -2.80
N PHE A 189 -5.40 -30.33 -2.85
CA PHE A 189 -6.22 -29.82 -1.76
C PHE A 189 -6.94 -30.96 -1.05
N SER A 190 -6.86 -30.94 0.27
CA SER A 190 -7.46 -31.92 1.18
C SER A 190 -8.47 -31.27 2.13
N THR A 191 -9.30 -32.09 2.76
CA THR A 191 -10.26 -31.63 3.77
C THR A 191 -9.60 -30.74 4.83
N GLY A 192 -10.20 -29.59 5.12
CA GLY A 192 -9.72 -28.60 6.10
C GLY A 192 -8.69 -27.63 5.56
N GLU A 193 -8.22 -27.79 4.32
CA GLU A 193 -7.26 -26.85 3.72
C GLU A 193 -7.96 -25.68 3.03
N GLN A 194 -7.31 -24.54 3.07
CA GLN A 194 -7.76 -23.34 2.37
C GLN A 194 -7.19 -23.29 0.96
N VAL A 195 -8.02 -22.91 0.00
CA VAL A 195 -7.62 -22.71 -1.40
C VAL A 195 -6.73 -21.46 -1.47
N CYS A 196 -5.46 -21.67 -1.80
CA CYS A 196 -4.41 -20.63 -1.73
C CYS A 196 -4.38 -19.68 -2.94
N ALA A 197 -4.97 -20.07 -4.08
CA ALA A 197 -5.05 -19.28 -5.31
C ALA A 197 -6.24 -19.79 -6.14
N ASP A 198 -6.71 -19.02 -7.12
CA ASP A 198 -7.81 -19.50 -7.96
C ASP A 198 -7.35 -20.67 -8.82
N ALA A 199 -8.14 -21.72 -8.85
CA ALA A 199 -7.80 -22.98 -9.52
C ALA A 199 -8.98 -23.58 -10.26
N VAL A 200 -8.69 -24.55 -11.16
CA VAL A 200 -9.67 -25.40 -11.78
C VAL A 200 -9.37 -26.84 -11.37
N VAL A 201 -10.39 -27.54 -10.88
CA VAL A 201 -10.27 -28.96 -10.52
C VAL A 201 -9.94 -29.78 -11.78
N VAL A 202 -8.88 -30.55 -11.71
CA VAL A 202 -8.45 -31.43 -12.83
C VAL A 202 -8.63 -32.89 -12.52
N ASP A 203 -8.66 -33.29 -11.24
CA ASP A 203 -8.88 -34.65 -10.78
C ASP A 203 -9.49 -34.68 -9.38
N GLY A 204 -10.33 -35.69 -9.09
CA GLY A 204 -10.99 -35.85 -7.81
C GLY A 204 -12.27 -35.04 -7.68
N THR A 205 -12.89 -35.07 -6.48
CA THR A 205 -14.09 -34.31 -6.15
C THR A 205 -14.02 -33.83 -4.70
N CYS A 206 -14.53 -32.64 -4.44
CA CYS A 206 -14.55 -32.09 -3.09
C CYS A 206 -15.81 -31.24 -2.84
N LEU A 207 -16.12 -30.99 -1.57
CA LEU A 207 -17.08 -29.99 -1.14
C LEU A 207 -16.32 -28.76 -0.68
N ALA A 208 -16.59 -27.63 -1.28
CA ALA A 208 -15.96 -26.35 -0.93
C ALA A 208 -16.97 -25.40 -0.28
N ASN A 209 -16.57 -24.76 0.79
CA ASN A 209 -17.31 -23.66 1.40
C ASN A 209 -16.70 -22.35 0.92
N GLU A 210 -17.51 -21.56 0.21
CA GLU A 210 -17.10 -20.29 -0.38
C GLU A 210 -17.63 -19.08 0.44
N ALA A 211 -18.14 -19.30 1.67
CA ALA A 211 -18.77 -18.25 2.50
C ALA A 211 -17.91 -17.03 2.75
N LEU A 212 -16.61 -17.20 2.96
CA LEU A 212 -15.69 -16.10 3.18
C LEU A 212 -15.49 -15.22 1.93
N VAL A 213 -15.83 -15.75 0.77
CA VAL A 213 -15.55 -15.12 -0.53
C VAL A 213 -16.83 -14.58 -1.17
N THR A 214 -17.89 -15.37 -1.17
CA THR A 214 -19.19 -15.01 -1.76
C THR A 214 -20.20 -14.50 -0.75
N GLY A 215 -20.04 -14.83 0.54
CA GLY A 215 -21.02 -14.56 1.61
C GLY A 215 -22.09 -15.63 1.73
N GLU A 216 -22.11 -16.65 0.84
CA GLU A 216 -23.08 -17.75 0.86
C GLU A 216 -22.47 -18.95 1.61
N ALA A 217 -23.17 -19.42 2.64
CA ALA A 217 -22.68 -20.47 3.53
C ALA A 217 -22.87 -21.89 3.00
N ASP A 218 -23.46 -22.05 1.81
CA ASP A 218 -23.75 -23.35 1.24
C ASP A 218 -22.47 -24.06 0.77
N GLU A 219 -22.41 -25.35 1.04
CA GLU A 219 -21.32 -26.21 0.56
C GLU A 219 -21.56 -26.58 -0.89
N ILE A 220 -20.62 -26.24 -1.75
CA ILE A 220 -20.71 -26.46 -3.20
C ILE A 220 -19.84 -27.64 -3.58
N ARG A 221 -20.46 -28.65 -4.24
CA ARG A 221 -19.70 -29.77 -4.81
C ARG A 221 -18.91 -29.29 -6.02
N LYS A 222 -17.63 -29.59 -6.05
CA LYS A 222 -16.71 -29.32 -7.14
C LYS A 222 -16.20 -30.62 -7.75
N ALA A 223 -16.24 -30.69 -9.06
CA ALA A 223 -15.83 -31.84 -9.91
C ALA A 223 -14.81 -31.35 -10.95
N PRO A 224 -14.14 -32.24 -11.69
CA PRO A 224 -13.22 -31.83 -12.75
C PRO A 224 -13.87 -30.88 -13.76
N GLY A 225 -13.20 -29.76 -14.02
CA GLY A 225 -13.70 -28.62 -14.80
C GLY A 225 -14.28 -27.48 -14.00
N ASP A 226 -14.63 -27.67 -12.72
CA ASP A 226 -15.16 -26.60 -11.87
C ASP A 226 -14.06 -25.71 -11.29
N THR A 227 -14.40 -24.44 -11.08
CA THR A 227 -13.50 -23.46 -10.49
C THR A 227 -13.54 -23.50 -8.95
N LEU A 228 -12.36 -23.45 -8.34
CA LEU A 228 -12.15 -23.20 -6.91
C LEU A 228 -11.65 -21.76 -6.75
N LEU A 229 -12.34 -20.98 -5.93
CA LEU A 229 -11.96 -19.60 -5.64
C LEU A 229 -10.95 -19.57 -4.48
N SER A 230 -9.93 -18.74 -4.61
CA SER A 230 -8.98 -18.48 -3.52
C SER A 230 -9.71 -18.01 -2.27
N GLY A 231 -9.27 -18.47 -1.09
CA GLY A 231 -9.92 -18.13 0.19
C GLY A 231 -11.05 -19.09 0.61
N SER A 232 -11.55 -19.94 -0.28
CA SER A 232 -12.52 -21.01 0.06
C SER A 232 -11.85 -22.08 0.91
N PHE A 233 -12.64 -22.85 1.66
CA PHE A 233 -12.18 -24.02 2.42
C PHE A 233 -12.77 -25.31 1.89
N LEU A 234 -11.94 -26.35 1.83
CA LEU A 234 -12.45 -27.70 1.56
C LEU A 234 -13.06 -28.29 2.83
N VAL A 235 -14.34 -28.57 2.78
CA VAL A 235 -15.09 -29.18 3.90
C VAL A 235 -14.91 -30.67 3.91
N SER A 236 -14.92 -31.31 2.72
CA SER A 236 -14.71 -32.76 2.59
C SER A 236 -14.19 -33.11 1.20
N GLY A 237 -13.58 -34.28 1.10
CA GLY A 237 -13.01 -34.79 -0.14
C GLY A 237 -11.55 -34.37 -0.36
N MET A 238 -11.05 -34.69 -1.54
CA MET A 238 -9.70 -34.39 -2.00
C MET A 238 -9.74 -34.15 -3.50
N CYS A 239 -9.03 -33.15 -3.97
CA CYS A 239 -8.93 -32.87 -5.39
C CYS A 239 -7.54 -32.35 -5.77
N ARG A 240 -7.15 -32.59 -7.02
CA ARG A 240 -6.03 -31.92 -7.67
C ARG A 240 -6.58 -30.81 -8.52
N ALA A 241 -6.06 -29.61 -8.35
CA ALA A 241 -6.50 -28.45 -9.08
C ALA A 241 -5.31 -27.70 -9.67
N ARG A 242 -5.46 -27.23 -10.91
CA ARG A 242 -4.49 -26.42 -11.61
C ARG A 242 -4.73 -24.95 -11.30
N LEU A 243 -3.70 -24.26 -10.84
CA LEU A 243 -3.77 -22.84 -10.54
C LEU A 243 -3.96 -22.02 -11.82
N THR A 244 -4.97 -21.15 -11.82
CA THR A 244 -5.31 -20.30 -12.98
C THR A 244 -4.97 -18.84 -12.75
N ALA A 245 -5.19 -18.31 -11.53
CA ALA A 245 -4.83 -16.96 -11.16
C ALA A 245 -4.13 -16.96 -9.79
N VAL A 246 -2.95 -16.34 -9.75
CA VAL A 246 -2.04 -16.31 -8.60
C VAL A 246 -1.71 -14.88 -8.19
N GLY A 247 -1.27 -14.67 -6.96
CA GLY A 247 -0.83 -13.39 -6.45
C GLY A 247 -1.90 -12.31 -6.56
N ALA A 248 -1.59 -11.20 -7.25
CA ALA A 248 -2.49 -10.06 -7.43
C ALA A 248 -3.77 -10.39 -8.22
N ASP A 249 -3.71 -11.42 -9.07
CA ASP A 249 -4.81 -11.77 -9.96
C ASP A 249 -5.82 -12.71 -9.32
N SER A 250 -5.50 -13.30 -8.16
CA SER A 250 -6.43 -14.17 -7.42
C SER A 250 -7.63 -13.37 -6.91
N PHE A 251 -8.78 -14.02 -6.82
CA PHE A 251 -10.04 -13.40 -6.42
C PHE A 251 -9.96 -12.73 -5.05
N VAL A 252 -9.42 -13.44 -4.04
CA VAL A 252 -9.24 -12.91 -2.68
C VAL A 252 -8.28 -11.73 -2.66
N SER A 253 -7.21 -11.76 -3.45
CA SER A 253 -6.27 -10.64 -3.52
C SER A 253 -6.93 -9.39 -4.09
N ARG A 254 -7.71 -9.53 -5.16
CA ARG A 254 -8.48 -8.41 -5.76
C ARG A 254 -9.49 -7.86 -4.77
N LEU A 255 -10.28 -8.72 -4.11
CA LEU A 255 -11.24 -8.31 -3.10
C LEU A 255 -10.58 -7.58 -1.93
N THR A 256 -9.45 -8.11 -1.45
CA THR A 256 -8.67 -7.50 -0.36
C THR A 256 -8.08 -6.14 -0.76
N LEU A 257 -7.58 -5.99 -1.99
CA LEU A 257 -7.08 -4.73 -2.51
C LEU A 257 -8.19 -3.68 -2.60
N ASP A 258 -9.37 -4.04 -3.05
CA ASP A 258 -10.53 -3.15 -3.13
C ASP A 258 -11.03 -2.72 -1.75
N ALA A 259 -11.13 -3.65 -0.80
CA ALA A 259 -11.48 -3.36 0.59
C ALA A 259 -10.44 -2.44 1.27
N LYS A 260 -9.15 -2.71 1.08
CA LYS A 260 -8.06 -1.86 1.58
C LYS A 260 -8.08 -0.47 0.92
N ALA A 261 -8.41 -0.37 -0.37
CA ALA A 261 -8.54 0.91 -1.05
C ALA A 261 -9.69 1.75 -0.47
N GLN A 262 -10.82 1.14 -0.12
CA GLN A 262 -11.94 1.82 0.54
C GLN A 262 -11.56 2.26 1.96
N LYS A 263 -10.96 1.38 2.77
CA LYS A 263 -10.47 1.73 4.12
C LYS A 263 -9.43 2.86 4.07
N LYS A 264 -8.54 2.84 3.09
CA LYS A 264 -7.55 3.92 2.89
C LYS A 264 -8.21 5.24 2.48
N ARG A 265 -9.33 5.23 1.76
CA ARG A 265 -10.12 6.44 1.45
C ARG A 265 -10.77 7.02 2.70
N GLN A 266 -11.34 6.20 3.58
CA GLN A 266 -11.92 6.65 4.85
C GLN A 266 -10.87 7.19 5.81
N ALA A 267 -9.76 6.47 6.00
CA ALA A 267 -8.63 6.93 6.81
C ALA A 267 -8.02 8.23 6.25
N LYS A 268 -7.92 8.38 4.93
CA LYS A 268 -7.50 9.64 4.29
C LYS A 268 -8.48 10.78 4.58
N GLY A 269 -9.79 10.52 4.66
CA GLY A 269 -10.79 11.54 5.00
C GLY A 269 -10.57 12.11 6.40
N MET A 270 -10.37 11.24 7.39
CA MET A 270 -10.11 11.63 8.78
C MET A 270 -8.74 12.30 8.95
N MET A 271 -7.69 11.74 8.34
CA MET A 271 -6.36 12.38 8.32
C MET A 271 -6.38 13.72 7.58
N LYS A 272 -7.19 13.85 6.53
CA LYS A 272 -7.37 15.14 5.84
C LYS A 272 -8.02 16.16 6.75
N ALA A 273 -9.08 15.81 7.46
CA ALA A 273 -9.75 16.73 8.41
C ALA A 273 -8.79 17.19 9.50
N LEU A 274 -7.98 16.28 10.06
CA LEU A 274 -6.93 16.62 11.04
C LEU A 274 -5.86 17.52 10.43
N ASN A 275 -5.36 17.20 9.25
CA ASN A 275 -4.37 18.03 8.57
C ASN A 275 -4.92 19.42 8.21
N ASP A 276 -6.18 19.50 7.81
CA ASP A 276 -6.85 20.79 7.54
C ASP A 276 -6.99 21.60 8.84
N LEU A 277 -7.39 20.98 9.95
CA LEU A 277 -7.44 21.64 11.27
C LEU A 277 -6.06 22.16 11.68
N VAL A 278 -5.03 21.32 11.60
CA VAL A 278 -3.63 21.70 11.90
C VAL A 278 -3.17 22.87 11.01
N LYS A 279 -3.52 22.82 9.74
CA LYS A 279 -3.20 23.88 8.78
C LYS A 279 -3.91 25.20 9.13
N TRP A 280 -5.19 25.17 9.51
CA TRP A 280 -5.92 26.37 9.92
C TRP A 280 -5.37 26.96 11.21
N ILE A 281 -5.05 26.14 12.20
CA ILE A 281 -4.36 26.59 13.43
C ILE A 281 -3.03 27.25 13.07
N GLY A 282 -2.25 26.61 12.19
CA GLY A 282 -0.95 27.14 11.79
C GLY A 282 -1.03 28.45 11.01
N ILE A 283 -2.03 28.59 10.14
CA ILE A 283 -2.28 29.88 9.45
C ILE A 283 -2.66 30.96 10.47
N GLY A 284 -3.44 30.62 11.50
CA GLY A 284 -3.83 31.54 12.56
C GLY A 284 -2.68 31.97 13.49
N ILE A 285 -1.70 31.09 13.71
CA ILE A 285 -0.51 31.38 14.55
C ILE A 285 0.32 32.52 13.98
N ILE A 286 0.45 32.61 12.64
CA ILE A 286 1.30 33.67 12.01
C ILE A 286 0.77 35.08 12.31
N PRO A 287 -0.49 35.43 11.97
CA PRO A 287 -1.00 36.80 12.28
C PRO A 287 -1.08 37.07 13.78
N MET A 288 -1.40 36.06 14.60
CA MET A 288 -1.39 36.20 16.05
C MET A 288 0.00 36.51 16.55
N GLY A 289 1.05 35.84 16.05
CA GLY A 289 2.43 36.11 16.40
C GLY A 289 2.84 37.54 16.06
N VAL A 290 2.52 38.00 14.85
CA VAL A 290 2.79 39.40 14.44
C VAL A 290 2.07 40.41 15.37
N LEU A 291 0.80 40.16 15.67
CA LEU A 291 -0.02 41.01 16.51
C LEU A 291 0.54 41.07 17.95
N LEU A 292 0.98 39.95 18.49
CA LEU A 292 1.62 39.87 19.81
C LEU A 292 2.95 40.61 19.84
N VAL A 293 3.82 40.48 18.83
CA VAL A 293 5.08 41.21 18.75
C VAL A 293 4.81 42.73 18.69
N VAL A 294 3.88 43.17 17.84
CA VAL A 294 3.49 44.56 17.71
C VAL A 294 2.99 45.10 19.06
N LYS A 295 2.10 44.37 19.74
CA LYS A 295 1.59 44.73 21.06
C LYS A 295 2.74 44.89 22.09
N GLU A 296 3.63 43.90 22.19
CA GLU A 296 4.72 43.89 23.15
C GLU A 296 5.72 45.05 22.93
N VAL A 297 6.05 45.31 21.66
CA VAL A 297 7.04 46.34 21.31
C VAL A 297 6.42 47.73 21.27
N HIS A 298 5.27 47.89 20.61
CA HIS A 298 4.71 49.23 20.36
C HIS A 298 3.82 49.74 21.49
N TRP A 299 3.00 48.88 22.11
CA TRP A 299 2.09 49.29 23.17
C TRP A 299 2.70 49.19 24.58
N LEU A 300 3.50 48.12 24.83
CA LEU A 300 4.14 47.93 26.13
C LEU A 300 5.55 48.54 26.21
N GLY A 301 6.10 49.04 25.10
CA GLY A 301 7.42 49.67 25.07
C GLY A 301 8.58 48.72 25.35
N ARG A 302 8.38 47.40 25.18
CA ARG A 302 9.44 46.43 25.42
C ARG A 302 10.46 46.43 24.29
N SER A 303 11.70 46.02 24.58
CA SER A 303 12.70 45.81 23.54
C SER A 303 12.30 44.70 22.61
N ILE A 304 12.71 44.77 21.33
CA ILE A 304 12.41 43.77 20.31
C ILE A 304 12.76 42.33 20.78
N PRO A 305 13.96 42.08 21.38
CA PRO A 305 14.27 40.74 21.89
C PRO A 305 13.31 40.25 22.96
N ALA A 306 12.91 41.13 23.90
CA ALA A 306 11.96 40.78 24.96
C ALA A 306 10.55 40.47 24.38
N GLY A 307 10.08 41.29 23.44
CA GLY A 307 8.79 41.11 22.78
C GLY A 307 8.71 39.82 21.98
N VAL A 308 9.76 39.52 21.21
CA VAL A 308 9.84 38.25 20.45
C VAL A 308 9.87 37.05 21.40
N THR A 309 10.67 37.11 22.47
CA THR A 309 10.76 36.00 23.45
C THR A 309 9.42 35.70 24.11
N SER A 310 8.71 36.75 24.58
CA SER A 310 7.38 36.65 25.19
C SER A 310 6.37 36.07 24.21
N THR A 311 6.39 36.54 22.95
CA THR A 311 5.51 36.06 21.89
C THR A 311 5.75 34.56 21.54
N VAL A 312 7.01 34.15 21.40
CA VAL A 312 7.34 32.75 21.13
C VAL A 312 6.86 31.86 22.28
N GLY A 313 7.07 32.26 23.55
CA GLY A 313 6.55 31.51 24.69
C GLY A 313 5.03 31.32 24.65
N ALA A 314 4.28 32.36 24.28
CA ALA A 314 2.83 32.28 24.12
C ALA A 314 2.42 31.37 22.96
N LEU A 315 3.08 31.48 21.81
CA LEU A 315 2.76 30.68 20.62
C LEU A 315 3.06 29.21 20.83
N VAL A 316 4.16 28.85 21.50
CA VAL A 316 4.51 27.47 21.84
C VAL A 316 3.39 26.81 22.66
N GLY A 317 2.81 27.52 23.63
CA GLY A 317 1.68 27.03 24.43
C GLY A 317 0.37 26.88 23.66
N MET A 318 0.22 27.51 22.49
CA MET A 318 -1.00 27.40 21.65
C MET A 318 -0.96 26.23 20.67
N ILE A 319 0.18 25.58 20.47
CA ILE A 319 0.33 24.47 19.53
C ILE A 319 -0.09 23.17 20.21
N PRO A 320 -1.16 22.48 19.74
CA PRO A 320 -1.68 21.25 20.36
C PRO A 320 -0.88 20.01 19.92
N GLU A 321 0.41 19.97 20.26
CA GLU A 321 1.33 18.89 19.83
C GLU A 321 0.87 17.50 20.30
N GLY A 322 0.34 17.39 21.53
CA GLY A 322 -0.14 16.13 22.09
C GLY A 322 -1.33 15.52 21.35
N VAL A 323 -2.20 16.36 20.77
CA VAL A 323 -3.37 15.88 20.00
C VAL A 323 -2.92 15.23 18.71
N TYR A 324 -1.92 15.78 18.03
CA TYR A 324 -1.38 15.19 16.79
C TYR A 324 -0.72 13.84 17.06
N LEU A 325 0.05 13.73 18.12
CA LEU A 325 0.75 12.49 18.50
C LEU A 325 -0.25 11.38 18.89
N LEU A 326 -1.28 11.69 19.69
CA LEU A 326 -2.33 10.77 20.09
C LEU A 326 -3.16 10.28 18.90
N THR A 327 -3.52 11.17 17.97
CA THR A 327 -4.32 10.78 16.79
C THR A 327 -3.52 9.98 15.77
N SER A 328 -2.24 10.27 15.60
CA SER A 328 -1.32 9.48 14.79
C SER A 328 -1.21 8.06 15.33
N LEU A 329 -1.14 7.90 16.65
CA LEU A 329 -1.04 6.61 17.34
C LEU A 329 -2.34 5.80 17.27
N ALA A 330 -3.50 6.46 17.34
CA ALA A 330 -4.81 5.79 17.28
C ALA A 330 -5.17 5.29 15.87
N LEU A 331 -4.46 5.74 14.83
CA LEU A 331 -4.71 5.39 13.43
C LEU A 331 -3.71 4.35 12.85
N VAL A 332 -2.72 3.96 13.62
CA VAL A 332 -1.76 2.88 13.32
C VAL A 332 -2.28 1.57 13.87
#